data_e3665e9969e15e2acf4513429b95492d
#
_entry.id   e3665e9969e15e2acf4513429b95492d
#
_cell.length_a   1.000
_cell.length_b   1.000
_cell.length_c   1.000
_cell.angle_alpha   90.00
_cell.angle_beta   90.00
_cell.angle_gamma   90.00
#
_symmetry.space_group_name_H-M   'P 1'
#
loop_
_entity.id
_entity.type
_entity.pdbx_description
1 polymer ?
#
loop_
_entity_poly.entity_id
_entity_poly.type
_entity_poly.pdbx_seq_one_letter_code
_entity_poly.pdbx_strand_id
1 'polypeptide(L)'
;MSKPNIKILISCHKPVCIPDSDLYLPVHVGSLGKVTIPGCQRDDSGENISDRNFTFCEMSGQYWAWKNVEADYVGQCHYRRFFCFDGKKYESNDHAQIEDDCLSSLSVNKYQLANEALIRDCVEKVDLVRAPYWDVRGVPTPCGPKKTIRDHMCAYGLVTQAELDHMVDICKLVQPDYVDELVAYLNGSKYLGYNCFVMKKSLFDELCSFEFSILQQFDSEYDYENKTTTHKRICGYLGEILYSVFVSHISKRGIKIAERPLVFFEETPAPIDVVAVDNQTVDIVWRYVESTPIKFAVALESLIRQLDATRKYRLLLIHNCQFNYGDCLNMLKAIPENLEIRQATFPVVGPNDLFGSMDATEAHIVLPFMLPRIMNANSINRHRVLWVEGCAFFKKDPALIIDDAEDSLAAVKSVFLEKELNKPVSSRLRDSYLAAAGGWEMNEASALIVDLSQLSTICPEPYELYCACASELGIDPRGDLAKEFQKYRSHKKKPGSAKDAFCFPLSVFAVRSLMMRKLNFSLIPYSNGMPVASLEEVGMWGNECTVKEYKASDEGGLLLYSSDTTPFSEPENAYCRDYWRLARRMDAYESLLVTLSEYRPLGLKQTLFPVGTKRHRVMFKMVSLIRRFR
;
A
#
# COMPACT_ATOMS: atom_id res chain seq x y z
N MET A 1 3.96 -39.58 19.13
CA MET A 1 4.80 -39.28 17.96
C MET A 1 5.10 -37.78 17.98
N SER A 2 6.34 -37.37 17.72
CA SER A 2 6.70 -35.98 17.55
C SER A 2 5.91 -35.37 16.38
N LYS A 3 5.55 -34.10 16.46
CA LYS A 3 4.91 -33.41 15.32
C LYS A 3 5.88 -33.39 14.13
N PRO A 4 5.42 -33.58 12.88
CA PRO A 4 6.26 -33.46 11.71
C PRO A 4 7.00 -32.11 11.66
N ASN A 5 8.25 -32.12 11.24
CA ASN A 5 9.02 -30.92 10.98
C ASN A 5 8.64 -30.36 9.61
N ILE A 6 8.02 -29.17 9.59
CA ILE A 6 7.61 -28.46 8.37
C ILE A 6 8.47 -27.22 8.24
N LYS A 7 9.10 -27.00 7.08
CA LYS A 7 9.82 -25.78 6.74
C LYS A 7 9.35 -25.24 5.40
N ILE A 8 8.79 -24.03 5.41
CA ILE A 8 8.33 -23.33 4.21
C ILE A 8 9.30 -22.18 3.95
N LEU A 9 10.11 -22.29 2.91
CA LEU A 9 11.03 -21.24 2.50
C LEU A 9 10.26 -20.03 2.03
N ILE A 10 10.71 -18.85 2.46
CA ILE A 10 10.24 -17.56 1.93
C ILE A 10 11.43 -16.90 1.25
N SER A 11 11.45 -16.96 -0.08
CA SER A 11 12.54 -16.39 -0.88
C SER A 11 12.51 -14.86 -0.83
N CYS A 12 13.55 -14.24 -0.25
CA CYS A 12 13.70 -12.81 -0.06
C CYS A 12 14.97 -12.30 -0.75
N HIS A 13 14.92 -11.11 -1.35
CA HIS A 13 16.09 -10.40 -1.87
C HIS A 13 16.23 -8.99 -1.29
N LYS A 14 15.31 -8.59 -0.44
CA LYS A 14 15.28 -7.33 0.31
C LYS A 14 14.65 -7.57 1.69
N PRO A 15 14.88 -6.70 2.67
CA PRO A 15 14.15 -6.74 3.95
C PRO A 15 12.64 -6.60 3.71
N VAL A 16 11.87 -7.50 4.31
CA VAL A 16 10.39 -7.50 4.23
C VAL A 16 9.81 -7.98 5.56
N CYS A 17 8.56 -7.63 5.83
CA CYS A 17 7.81 -8.20 6.94
C CYS A 17 7.40 -9.64 6.56
N ILE A 18 7.86 -10.63 7.34
CA ILE A 18 7.46 -12.03 7.18
C ILE A 18 6.44 -12.36 8.28
N PRO A 19 5.34 -13.09 7.97
CA PRO A 19 4.42 -13.57 9.00
C PRO A 19 5.17 -14.39 10.07
N ASP A 20 4.94 -14.07 11.35
CA ASP A 20 5.64 -14.69 12.47
C ASP A 20 5.12 -16.12 12.70
N SER A 21 5.92 -17.10 12.29
CA SER A 21 5.64 -18.53 12.45
C SER A 21 6.93 -19.34 12.35
N ASP A 22 7.08 -20.32 13.23
CA ASP A 22 8.21 -21.26 13.23
C ASP A 22 8.25 -22.17 11.98
N LEU A 23 7.14 -22.23 11.23
CA LEU A 23 7.04 -23.00 9.99
C LEU A 23 7.70 -22.29 8.81
N TYR A 24 7.82 -20.96 8.86
CA TYR A 24 8.47 -20.19 7.80
C TYR A 24 9.99 -20.13 8.02
N LEU A 25 10.70 -20.27 6.92
CA LEU A 25 12.16 -20.13 6.87
C LEU A 25 12.49 -19.04 5.83
N PRO A 26 12.63 -17.78 6.25
CA PRO A 26 13.06 -16.71 5.35
C PRO A 26 14.47 -17.00 4.82
N VAL A 27 14.65 -16.96 3.50
CA VAL A 27 15.93 -17.23 2.83
C VAL A 27 16.32 -16.02 1.99
N HIS A 28 17.49 -15.44 2.27
CA HIS A 28 18.09 -14.41 1.43
C HIS A 28 18.71 -15.07 0.21
N VAL A 29 17.99 -15.05 -0.92
CA VAL A 29 18.42 -15.65 -2.18
C VAL A 29 19.43 -14.78 -2.92
N GLY A 30 20.46 -15.39 -3.50
CA GLY A 30 21.57 -14.69 -4.12
C GLY A 30 22.35 -13.83 -3.12
N SER A 31 22.58 -14.36 -1.93
CA SER A 31 23.20 -13.63 -0.82
C SER A 31 24.70 -13.47 -0.95
N LEU A 32 25.35 -14.23 -1.84
CA LEU A 32 26.80 -14.18 -2.02
C LEU A 32 27.29 -12.76 -2.30
N GLY A 33 28.21 -12.28 -1.46
CA GLY A 33 28.79 -10.94 -1.57
C GLY A 33 27.85 -9.79 -1.18
N LYS A 34 26.64 -10.06 -0.67
CA LYS A 34 25.67 -9.04 -0.25
C LYS A 34 25.59 -8.90 1.27
N VAL A 35 25.09 -7.74 1.71
CA VAL A 35 24.78 -7.46 3.12
C VAL A 35 23.68 -8.43 3.59
N THR A 36 23.85 -8.95 4.80
CA THR A 36 22.86 -9.87 5.41
C THR A 36 21.54 -9.16 5.67
N ILE A 37 20.43 -9.79 5.27
CA ILE A 37 19.09 -9.37 5.66
C ILE A 37 18.82 -9.93 7.07
N PRO A 38 18.54 -9.10 8.07
CA PRO A 38 18.23 -9.57 9.41
C PRO A 38 17.08 -10.58 9.42
N GLY A 39 17.23 -11.66 10.19
CA GLY A 39 16.22 -12.72 10.29
C GLY A 39 16.15 -13.68 9.11
N CYS A 40 16.94 -13.48 8.04
CA CYS A 40 16.97 -14.40 6.91
C CYS A 40 18.19 -15.33 6.97
N GLN A 41 17.95 -16.61 6.67
CA GLN A 41 19.00 -17.56 6.34
C GLN A 41 19.63 -17.17 5.01
N ARG A 42 20.96 -17.25 4.88
CA ARG A 42 21.68 -17.01 3.63
C ARG A 42 21.75 -18.29 2.79
N ASP A 43 21.52 -18.16 1.49
CA ASP A 43 21.62 -19.28 0.54
C ASP A 43 23.05 -19.56 0.04
N ASP A 44 24.07 -18.85 0.55
CA ASP A 44 25.47 -19.02 0.19
C ASP A 44 26.27 -19.91 1.21
N SER A 45 25.56 -20.58 2.12
CA SER A 45 26.13 -21.52 3.07
C SER A 45 26.02 -22.98 2.58
N GLY A 46 26.94 -23.85 2.97
CA GLY A 46 26.93 -25.26 2.56
C GLY A 46 26.99 -25.45 1.04
N GLU A 47 26.37 -26.53 0.54
CA GLU A 47 26.24 -26.76 -0.91
C GLU A 47 25.19 -25.83 -1.51
N ASN A 48 25.58 -24.98 -2.45
CA ASN A 48 24.74 -23.92 -2.97
C ASN A 48 25.06 -23.49 -4.40
N ILE A 49 24.17 -22.70 -5.00
CA ILE A 49 24.31 -22.02 -6.31
C ILE A 49 23.97 -20.53 -6.19
N SER A 50 24.31 -19.90 -5.07
CA SER A 50 23.97 -18.50 -4.77
C SER A 50 24.54 -17.51 -5.80
N ASP A 51 25.72 -17.82 -6.37
CA ASP A 51 26.36 -17.07 -7.46
C ASP A 51 25.56 -17.07 -8.76
N ARG A 52 24.70 -18.08 -8.97
CA ARG A 52 23.82 -18.22 -10.14
C ARG A 52 22.44 -17.64 -9.94
N ASN A 53 22.16 -16.98 -8.83
CA ASN A 53 20.83 -16.40 -8.54
C ASN A 53 20.32 -15.43 -9.64
N PHE A 54 21.21 -14.77 -10.39
CA PHE A 54 20.81 -13.86 -11.47
C PHE A 54 19.98 -14.57 -12.56
N THR A 55 20.10 -15.89 -12.72
CA THR A 55 19.33 -16.71 -13.66
C THR A 55 18.35 -17.65 -12.97
N PHE A 56 18.73 -18.27 -11.84
CA PHE A 56 17.90 -19.20 -11.10
C PHE A 56 16.85 -18.52 -10.21
N CYS A 57 16.98 -17.23 -9.91
CA CYS A 57 16.05 -16.46 -9.06
C CYS A 57 15.81 -17.16 -7.71
N GLU A 58 14.54 -17.37 -7.30
CA GLU A 58 14.17 -18.05 -6.06
C GLU A 58 14.65 -19.52 -5.99
N MET A 59 14.93 -20.13 -7.11
CA MET A 59 15.42 -21.51 -7.16
C MET A 59 16.83 -21.68 -6.59
N SER A 60 17.63 -20.60 -6.45
CA SER A 60 18.90 -20.71 -5.71
C SER A 60 18.66 -21.05 -4.24
N GLY A 61 17.60 -20.52 -3.63
CA GLY A 61 17.13 -20.89 -2.30
C GLY A 61 16.55 -22.30 -2.25
N GLN A 62 15.83 -22.73 -3.30
CA GLN A 62 15.31 -24.11 -3.41
C GLN A 62 16.46 -25.13 -3.47
N TYR A 63 17.49 -24.86 -4.29
CA TYR A 63 18.69 -25.72 -4.36
C TYR A 63 19.40 -25.78 -3.01
N TRP A 64 19.62 -24.63 -2.37
CA TRP A 64 20.23 -24.57 -1.05
C TRP A 64 19.44 -25.41 -0.03
N ALA A 65 18.11 -25.30 -0.03
CA ALA A 65 17.26 -26.07 0.89
C ALA A 65 17.29 -27.57 0.60
N TRP A 66 17.34 -27.96 -0.67
CA TRP A 66 17.48 -29.36 -1.07
C TRP A 66 18.74 -30.01 -0.46
N LYS A 67 19.83 -29.26 -0.42
CA LYS A 67 21.13 -29.76 0.04
C LYS A 67 21.37 -29.61 1.55
N ASN A 68 20.69 -28.67 2.20
CA ASN A 68 21.07 -28.25 3.56
C ASN A 68 19.92 -28.30 4.59
N VAL A 69 18.65 -28.52 4.18
CA VAL A 69 17.50 -28.47 5.10
C VAL A 69 16.98 -29.89 5.39
N GLU A 70 16.95 -30.25 6.67
CA GLU A 70 16.33 -31.46 7.19
C GLU A 70 14.92 -31.15 7.69
N ALA A 71 13.92 -31.75 7.05
CA ALA A 71 12.50 -31.59 7.41
C ALA A 71 11.69 -32.79 6.89
N ASP A 72 10.48 -33.02 7.44
CA ASP A 72 9.54 -34.01 6.93
C ASP A 72 8.74 -33.47 5.73
N TYR A 73 8.46 -32.14 5.76
CA TYR A 73 7.83 -31.40 4.68
C TYR A 73 8.66 -30.15 4.36
N VAL A 74 8.86 -29.90 3.07
CA VAL A 74 9.52 -28.71 2.56
C VAL A 74 8.54 -27.95 1.69
N GLY A 75 8.44 -26.65 1.93
CA GLY A 75 7.65 -25.75 1.10
C GLY A 75 8.50 -24.63 0.54
N GLN A 76 7.97 -23.98 -0.48
CA GLN A 76 8.50 -22.76 -1.06
C GLN A 76 7.39 -21.77 -1.31
N CYS A 77 7.62 -20.54 -0.89
CA CYS A 77 6.82 -19.37 -1.17
C CYS A 77 7.77 -18.21 -1.55
N HIS A 78 7.19 -17.13 -1.98
CA HIS A 78 7.92 -15.91 -2.30
C HIS A 78 7.51 -14.80 -1.32
N TYR A 79 8.39 -13.87 -1.00
CA TYR A 79 8.08 -12.75 -0.08
C TYR A 79 6.83 -11.93 -0.46
N ARG A 80 6.31 -12.07 -1.68
CA ARG A 80 5.08 -11.47 -2.17
C ARG A 80 3.92 -12.46 -2.32
N ARG A 81 4.12 -13.77 -2.04
CA ARG A 81 3.11 -14.82 -2.25
C ARG A 81 3.11 -15.78 -1.09
N PHE A 82 1.96 -15.94 -0.47
CA PHE A 82 1.76 -16.85 0.66
C PHE A 82 0.51 -17.68 0.43
N PHE A 83 0.53 -18.96 0.82
CA PHE A 83 -0.68 -19.79 0.81
C PHE A 83 -1.67 -19.31 1.87
N CYS A 84 -2.94 -19.23 1.49
CA CYS A 84 -4.06 -19.02 2.41
C CYS A 84 -4.66 -20.36 2.82
N PHE A 85 -4.54 -20.71 4.10
CA PHE A 85 -5.00 -21.99 4.64
C PHE A 85 -6.33 -21.90 5.39
N ASP A 86 -6.95 -20.72 5.53
CA ASP A 86 -8.12 -20.51 6.40
C ASP A 86 -9.42 -21.11 5.87
N GLY A 87 -9.44 -21.66 4.66
CA GLY A 87 -10.57 -22.30 4.03
C GLY A 87 -11.71 -21.36 3.60
N LYS A 88 -11.57 -20.05 3.80
CA LYS A 88 -12.55 -19.07 3.33
C LYS A 88 -12.44 -18.87 1.82
N LYS A 89 -13.54 -18.44 1.21
CA LYS A 89 -13.58 -18.08 -0.20
C LYS A 89 -13.28 -16.59 -0.37
N TYR A 90 -12.25 -16.29 -1.11
CA TYR A 90 -11.86 -14.93 -1.51
C TYR A 90 -12.01 -14.76 -3.02
N GLU A 91 -12.20 -13.51 -3.45
CA GLU A 91 -12.14 -13.18 -4.88
C GLU A 91 -10.69 -13.33 -5.36
N SER A 92 -10.50 -13.92 -6.53
CA SER A 92 -9.19 -14.09 -7.16
C SER A 92 -9.17 -13.44 -8.54
N ASN A 93 -7.98 -13.02 -8.96
CA ASN A 93 -7.74 -12.49 -10.30
C ASN A 93 -7.68 -13.59 -11.37
N ASP A 94 -7.46 -13.20 -12.63
CA ASP A 94 -7.37 -14.12 -13.77
C ASP A 94 -6.19 -15.11 -13.68
N HIS A 95 -5.21 -14.83 -12.80
CA HIS A 95 -4.08 -15.70 -12.48
C HIS A 95 -4.34 -16.62 -11.27
N ALA A 96 -5.59 -16.73 -10.82
CA ALA A 96 -6.02 -17.50 -9.67
C ALA A 96 -5.34 -17.11 -8.35
N GLN A 97 -4.96 -15.83 -8.20
CA GLN A 97 -4.38 -15.28 -6.98
C GLN A 97 -5.36 -14.32 -6.30
N ILE A 98 -5.38 -14.33 -4.97
CA ILE A 98 -6.00 -13.29 -4.16
C ILE A 98 -5.06 -12.09 -4.19
N GLU A 99 -5.52 -10.93 -4.64
CA GLU A 99 -4.71 -9.71 -4.62
C GLU A 99 -4.96 -8.91 -3.35
N ASP A 100 -3.89 -8.46 -2.73
CA ASP A 100 -3.95 -7.51 -1.61
C ASP A 100 -2.86 -6.46 -1.78
N ASP A 101 -3.16 -5.24 -1.38
CA ASP A 101 -2.29 -4.09 -1.62
C ASP A 101 -0.96 -4.21 -0.85
N CYS A 102 -0.98 -4.73 0.40
CA CYS A 102 0.19 -4.64 1.29
C CYS A 102 0.29 -5.82 2.26
N LEU A 103 1.49 -6.43 2.34
CA LEU A 103 1.81 -7.39 3.40
C LEU A 103 2.07 -6.65 4.72
N SER A 104 1.19 -6.84 5.69
CA SER A 104 1.18 -6.18 6.98
C SER A 104 0.53 -7.07 8.03
N SER A 105 0.57 -6.69 9.31
CA SER A 105 -0.16 -7.40 10.36
C SER A 105 -1.65 -7.55 10.05
N LEU A 106 -2.27 -6.56 9.43
CA LEU A 106 -3.69 -6.60 9.04
C LEU A 106 -3.96 -7.70 8.01
N SER A 107 -3.15 -7.80 6.97
CA SER A 107 -3.31 -8.83 5.93
C SER A 107 -2.90 -10.21 6.43
N VAL A 108 -1.87 -10.30 7.28
CA VAL A 108 -1.47 -11.55 7.96
C VAL A 108 -2.64 -12.10 8.79
N ASN A 109 -3.30 -11.24 9.58
CA ASN A 109 -4.46 -11.62 10.38
C ASN A 109 -5.69 -11.94 9.50
N LYS A 110 -5.96 -11.15 8.47
CA LYS A 110 -7.08 -11.35 7.54
C LYS A 110 -7.04 -12.72 6.88
N TYR A 111 -5.87 -13.14 6.40
CA TYR A 111 -5.68 -14.40 5.69
C TYR A 111 -5.13 -15.52 6.57
N GLN A 112 -4.97 -15.28 7.87
CA GLN A 112 -4.46 -16.24 8.85
C GLN A 112 -3.09 -16.83 8.46
N LEU A 113 -2.20 -16.02 7.87
CA LEU A 113 -0.94 -16.49 7.30
C LEU A 113 0.05 -17.03 8.34
N ALA A 114 -0.03 -16.58 9.59
CA ALA A 114 0.80 -17.06 10.70
C ALA A 114 0.13 -18.15 11.54
N ASN A 115 -1.08 -18.62 11.15
CA ASN A 115 -1.81 -19.62 11.93
C ASN A 115 -1.27 -21.03 11.69
N GLU A 116 -0.30 -21.44 12.49
CA GLU A 116 0.35 -22.75 12.39
C GLU A 116 -0.61 -23.94 12.48
N ALA A 117 -1.66 -23.83 13.27
CA ALA A 117 -2.64 -24.91 13.40
C ALA A 117 -3.36 -25.19 12.09
N LEU A 118 -3.75 -24.15 11.35
CA LEU A 118 -4.37 -24.28 10.03
C LEU A 118 -3.39 -24.80 8.98
N ILE A 119 -2.13 -24.32 9.00
CA ILE A 119 -1.08 -24.78 8.08
C ILE A 119 -0.84 -26.27 8.28
N ARG A 120 -0.60 -26.70 9.52
CA ARG A 120 -0.36 -28.10 9.89
C ARG A 120 -1.54 -28.99 9.56
N ASP A 121 -2.74 -28.58 9.91
CA ASP A 121 -3.96 -29.36 9.64
C ASP A 121 -4.13 -29.67 8.14
N CYS A 122 -3.71 -28.76 7.27
CA CYS A 122 -3.72 -29.00 5.84
C CYS A 122 -2.55 -29.88 5.38
N VAL A 123 -1.32 -29.48 5.74
CA VAL A 123 -0.07 -30.09 5.20
C VAL A 123 0.09 -31.54 5.64
N GLU A 124 -0.20 -31.85 6.91
CA GLU A 124 -0.01 -33.20 7.48
C GLU A 124 -0.98 -34.26 6.92
N LYS A 125 -2.06 -33.85 6.25
CA LYS A 125 -3.07 -34.75 5.65
C LYS A 125 -2.80 -35.12 4.20
N VAL A 126 -1.83 -34.46 3.53
CA VAL A 126 -1.59 -34.59 2.10
C VAL A 126 -0.10 -34.81 1.79
N ASP A 127 0.18 -35.19 0.56
CA ASP A 127 1.55 -35.36 0.06
C ASP A 127 2.07 -34.06 -0.56
N LEU A 128 1.15 -33.25 -1.12
CA LEU A 128 1.45 -31.98 -1.79
C LEU A 128 0.34 -30.95 -1.54
N VAL A 129 0.71 -29.73 -1.18
CA VAL A 129 -0.11 -28.52 -1.27
C VAL A 129 0.39 -27.70 -2.45
N ARG A 130 -0.50 -27.29 -3.35
CA ARG A 130 -0.19 -26.46 -4.52
C ARG A 130 -1.22 -25.34 -4.71
N ALA A 131 -0.86 -24.35 -5.53
CA ALA A 131 -1.79 -23.33 -5.99
C ALA A 131 -2.85 -23.89 -6.97
N PRO A 132 -3.98 -23.22 -7.18
CA PRO A 132 -4.90 -23.53 -8.24
C PRO A 132 -4.29 -23.28 -9.62
N TYR A 133 -4.71 -24.05 -10.63
CA TYR A 133 -4.40 -23.75 -12.03
C TYR A 133 -5.18 -22.53 -12.51
N TRP A 134 -4.56 -21.73 -13.37
CA TRP A 134 -5.25 -20.71 -14.14
C TRP A 134 -5.15 -20.98 -15.65
N ASP A 135 -5.99 -20.33 -16.45
CA ASP A 135 -6.08 -20.59 -17.88
C ASP A 135 -5.45 -19.43 -18.68
N VAL A 136 -4.35 -19.71 -19.40
CA VAL A 136 -3.66 -18.70 -20.20
C VAL A 136 -4.56 -18.02 -21.25
N ARG A 137 -5.66 -18.67 -21.65
CA ARG A 137 -6.61 -18.10 -22.63
C ARG A 137 -7.43 -16.94 -22.05
N GLY A 138 -7.60 -16.90 -20.72
CA GLY A 138 -8.27 -15.81 -20.01
C GLY A 138 -7.38 -14.62 -19.72
N VAL A 139 -6.06 -14.77 -19.85
CA VAL A 139 -5.08 -13.73 -19.49
C VAL A 139 -4.51 -13.09 -20.76
N PRO A 140 -4.78 -11.80 -21.03
CA PRO A 140 -4.25 -11.13 -22.21
C PRO A 140 -2.74 -10.92 -22.10
N THR A 141 -2.02 -11.08 -23.22
CA THR A 141 -0.61 -10.71 -23.35
C THR A 141 -0.44 -9.42 -24.14
N PRO A 142 0.75 -8.79 -24.17
CA PRO A 142 1.01 -7.62 -25.02
C PRO A 142 0.72 -7.88 -26.51
N CYS A 143 0.76 -9.17 -26.93
CA CYS A 143 0.45 -9.61 -28.29
C CYS A 143 -0.96 -10.23 -28.43
N GLY A 144 -1.90 -9.90 -27.52
CA GLY A 144 -3.24 -10.46 -27.46
C GLY A 144 -3.32 -11.85 -26.79
N PRO A 145 -4.55 -12.39 -26.59
CA PRO A 145 -4.75 -13.68 -25.92
C PRO A 145 -4.06 -14.83 -26.67
N LYS A 146 -3.54 -15.80 -25.94
CA LYS A 146 -2.87 -16.99 -26.48
C LYS A 146 -3.63 -18.27 -26.12
N LYS A 147 -3.42 -19.33 -26.88
CA LYS A 147 -4.14 -20.60 -26.70
C LYS A 147 -3.34 -21.60 -25.89
N THR A 148 -2.02 -21.49 -25.90
CA THR A 148 -1.11 -22.45 -25.27
C THR A 148 -0.18 -21.75 -24.29
N ILE A 149 0.34 -22.50 -23.31
CA ILE A 149 1.35 -22.01 -22.36
C ILE A 149 2.60 -21.55 -23.11
N ARG A 150 3.05 -22.32 -24.10
CA ARG A 150 4.18 -22.01 -24.98
C ARG A 150 4.04 -20.62 -25.62
N ASP A 151 2.92 -20.37 -26.31
CA ASP A 151 2.66 -19.11 -26.97
C ASP A 151 2.51 -17.95 -25.97
N HIS A 152 1.91 -18.23 -24.82
CA HIS A 152 1.69 -17.24 -23.77
C HIS A 152 3.02 -16.74 -23.18
N MET A 153 3.91 -17.67 -22.79
CA MET A 153 5.22 -17.33 -22.24
C MET A 153 6.10 -16.57 -23.25
N CYS A 154 6.07 -16.99 -24.52
CA CYS A 154 6.78 -16.28 -25.59
C CYS A 154 6.20 -14.87 -25.85
N ALA A 155 4.88 -14.71 -25.78
CA ALA A 155 4.22 -13.42 -26.03
C ALA A 155 4.46 -12.39 -24.92
N TYR A 156 4.74 -12.85 -23.68
CA TYR A 156 5.22 -11.98 -22.60
C TYR A 156 6.71 -11.62 -22.73
N GLY A 157 7.44 -12.27 -23.63
CA GLY A 157 8.87 -12.05 -23.77
C GLY A 157 9.72 -12.60 -22.63
N LEU A 158 9.19 -13.55 -21.86
CA LEU A 158 9.91 -14.20 -20.76
C LEU A 158 10.87 -15.26 -21.28
N VAL A 159 10.45 -15.99 -22.31
CA VAL A 159 11.20 -17.04 -22.99
C VAL A 159 10.97 -16.93 -24.49
N THR A 160 11.87 -17.52 -25.28
CA THR A 160 11.70 -17.69 -26.73
C THR A 160 11.31 -19.10 -27.08
N GLN A 161 10.77 -19.30 -28.31
CA GLN A 161 10.45 -20.63 -28.83
C GLN A 161 11.69 -21.55 -28.83
N ALA A 162 12.84 -21.02 -29.27
CA ALA A 162 14.09 -21.77 -29.32
C ALA A 162 14.58 -22.23 -27.92
N GLU A 163 14.40 -21.39 -26.90
CA GLU A 163 14.76 -21.72 -25.52
C GLU A 163 13.86 -22.84 -24.94
N LEU A 164 12.56 -22.81 -25.27
CA LEU A 164 11.64 -23.88 -24.88
C LEU A 164 11.95 -25.20 -25.62
N ASP A 165 12.29 -25.14 -26.90
CA ASP A 165 12.68 -26.32 -27.67
C ASP A 165 13.99 -26.90 -27.15
N HIS A 166 14.97 -26.07 -26.81
CA HIS A 166 16.23 -26.48 -26.20
C HIS A 166 16.01 -27.15 -24.83
N MET A 167 15.14 -26.60 -23.96
CA MET A 167 14.75 -27.25 -22.71
C MET A 167 14.14 -28.64 -22.94
N VAL A 168 13.26 -28.79 -23.95
CA VAL A 168 12.68 -30.09 -24.33
C VAL A 168 13.76 -31.06 -24.80
N ASP A 169 14.74 -30.61 -25.57
CA ASP A 169 15.84 -31.46 -26.06
C ASP A 169 16.75 -31.92 -24.91
N ILE A 170 17.06 -31.04 -23.95
CA ILE A 170 17.80 -31.44 -22.75
C ILE A 170 16.95 -32.45 -21.94
N CYS A 171 15.66 -32.22 -21.75
CA CYS A 171 14.79 -33.16 -21.04
C CYS A 171 14.81 -34.56 -21.66
N LYS A 172 14.81 -34.68 -23.01
CA LYS A 172 14.93 -35.95 -23.70
C LYS A 172 16.22 -36.70 -23.35
N LEU A 173 17.30 -35.97 -23.08
CA LEU A 173 18.61 -36.55 -22.78
C LEU A 173 18.74 -36.99 -21.31
N VAL A 174 18.27 -36.12 -20.38
CA VAL A 174 18.56 -36.32 -18.94
C VAL A 174 17.35 -36.81 -18.15
N GLN A 175 16.13 -36.60 -18.63
CA GLN A 175 14.86 -36.95 -17.95
C GLN A 175 13.80 -37.45 -18.95
N PRO A 176 14.07 -38.51 -19.71
CA PRO A 176 13.22 -38.95 -20.83
C PRO A 176 11.78 -39.29 -20.40
N ASP A 177 11.57 -39.76 -19.17
CA ASP A 177 10.26 -40.13 -18.64
C ASP A 177 9.28 -38.94 -18.48
N TYR A 178 9.79 -37.71 -18.50
CA TYR A 178 9.01 -36.48 -18.36
C TYR A 178 8.69 -35.78 -19.69
N VAL A 179 9.26 -36.26 -20.81
CA VAL A 179 9.17 -35.55 -22.10
C VAL A 179 7.73 -35.39 -22.59
N ASP A 180 6.95 -36.48 -22.53
CA ASP A 180 5.56 -36.46 -22.99
C ASP A 180 4.72 -35.47 -22.15
N GLU A 181 4.92 -35.43 -20.83
CA GLU A 181 4.30 -34.46 -19.94
C GLU A 181 4.70 -33.03 -20.29
N LEU A 182 5.99 -32.79 -20.50
CA LEU A 182 6.52 -31.47 -20.81
C LEU A 182 5.93 -30.92 -22.12
N VAL A 183 5.90 -31.78 -23.18
CA VAL A 183 5.33 -31.41 -24.47
C VAL A 183 3.81 -31.17 -24.36
N ALA A 184 3.10 -32.05 -23.65
CA ALA A 184 1.65 -31.90 -23.43
C ALA A 184 1.34 -30.64 -22.62
N TYR A 185 2.12 -30.34 -21.58
CA TYR A 185 1.95 -29.14 -20.74
C TYR A 185 2.17 -27.85 -21.57
N LEU A 186 3.26 -27.75 -22.33
CA LEU A 186 3.55 -26.60 -23.16
C LEU A 186 2.47 -26.31 -24.21
N ASN A 187 1.83 -27.36 -24.75
CA ASN A 187 0.72 -27.26 -25.71
C ASN A 187 -0.66 -27.10 -25.03
N GLY A 188 -0.73 -27.25 -23.71
CA GLY A 188 -1.92 -27.03 -22.89
C GLY A 188 -2.21 -25.55 -22.62
N SER A 189 -3.29 -25.31 -21.89
CA SER A 189 -3.69 -23.94 -21.49
C SER A 189 -3.73 -23.73 -19.97
N LYS A 190 -3.63 -24.80 -19.17
CA LYS A 190 -3.72 -24.74 -17.71
C LYS A 190 -2.31 -24.58 -17.10
N TYR A 191 -2.02 -23.38 -16.62
CA TYR A 191 -0.73 -23.02 -16.03
C TYR A 191 -0.82 -23.09 -14.50
N LEU A 192 0.16 -23.69 -13.85
CA LEU A 192 0.29 -23.71 -12.39
C LEU A 192 1.24 -22.62 -11.91
N GLY A 193 2.50 -22.64 -12.35
CA GLY A 193 3.51 -21.61 -12.13
C GLY A 193 3.87 -21.31 -10.68
N TYR A 194 4.51 -20.17 -10.49
CA TYR A 194 4.84 -19.49 -9.21
C TYR A 194 5.88 -20.18 -8.31
N ASN A 195 6.33 -21.40 -8.60
CA ASN A 195 7.23 -22.17 -7.71
C ASN A 195 6.78 -22.14 -6.24
N CYS A 196 5.45 -22.21 -5.99
CA CYS A 196 4.86 -22.22 -4.66
C CYS A 196 4.22 -23.57 -4.35
N PHE A 197 4.72 -24.22 -3.31
CA PHE A 197 4.28 -25.54 -2.88
C PHE A 197 4.59 -25.80 -1.41
N VAL A 198 3.97 -26.84 -0.83
CA VAL A 198 4.46 -27.52 0.39
C VAL A 198 4.28 -29.00 0.15
N MET A 199 5.35 -29.79 0.21
CA MET A 199 5.30 -31.23 -0.09
C MET A 199 6.17 -32.04 0.86
N LYS A 200 5.93 -33.35 0.88
CA LYS A 200 6.81 -34.29 1.59
C LYS A 200 8.23 -34.19 1.09
N LYS A 201 9.20 -34.34 2.01
CA LYS A 201 10.65 -34.25 1.67
C LYS A 201 11.03 -35.16 0.52
N SER A 202 10.51 -36.40 0.46
CA SER A 202 10.77 -37.33 -0.64
C SER A 202 10.33 -36.83 -2.01
N LEU A 203 9.16 -36.14 -2.09
CA LEU A 203 8.70 -35.52 -3.33
C LEU A 203 9.52 -34.27 -3.67
N PHE A 204 9.96 -33.52 -2.65
CA PHE A 204 10.83 -32.37 -2.85
C PHE A 204 12.20 -32.80 -3.41
N ASP A 205 12.75 -33.89 -2.90
CA ASP A 205 14.03 -34.45 -3.41
C ASP A 205 13.89 -34.91 -4.86
N GLU A 206 12.76 -35.55 -5.20
CA GLU A 206 12.46 -35.98 -6.58
C GLU A 206 12.30 -34.76 -7.51
N LEU A 207 11.53 -33.73 -7.08
CA LEU A 207 11.38 -32.47 -7.80
C LEU A 207 12.74 -31.82 -8.09
N CYS A 208 13.55 -31.62 -7.06
CA CYS A 208 14.85 -30.97 -7.21
C CYS A 208 15.79 -31.78 -8.12
N SER A 209 15.79 -33.09 -8.00
CA SER A 209 16.59 -33.97 -8.88
C SER A 209 16.18 -33.81 -10.35
N PHE A 210 14.86 -33.77 -10.60
CA PHE A 210 14.30 -33.55 -11.93
C PHE A 210 14.65 -32.16 -12.48
N GLU A 211 14.30 -31.10 -11.75
CA GLU A 211 14.48 -29.72 -12.22
C GLU A 211 15.94 -29.35 -12.43
N PHE A 212 16.79 -29.60 -11.43
CA PHE A 212 18.18 -29.16 -11.50
C PHE A 212 19.02 -29.97 -12.47
N SER A 213 18.65 -31.22 -12.78
CA SER A 213 19.34 -31.96 -13.86
C SER A 213 19.13 -31.30 -15.24
N ILE A 214 17.96 -30.71 -15.48
CA ILE A 214 17.66 -30.00 -16.72
C ILE A 214 18.22 -28.58 -16.70
N LEU A 215 17.97 -27.85 -15.61
CA LEU A 215 18.32 -26.44 -15.54
C LEU A 215 19.81 -26.17 -15.48
N GLN A 216 20.60 -27.03 -14.79
CA GLN A 216 22.06 -26.89 -14.77
C GLN A 216 22.67 -27.20 -16.13
N GLN A 217 22.15 -28.19 -16.87
CA GLN A 217 22.56 -28.43 -18.25
C GLN A 217 22.22 -27.23 -19.14
N PHE A 218 21.00 -26.73 -19.06
CA PHE A 218 20.55 -25.54 -19.79
C PHE A 218 21.43 -24.33 -19.50
N ASP A 219 21.71 -24.06 -18.22
CA ASP A 219 22.52 -22.94 -17.76
C ASP A 219 23.96 -23.02 -18.32
N SER A 220 24.53 -24.23 -18.38
CA SER A 220 25.89 -24.44 -18.91
C SER A 220 26.03 -24.22 -20.43
N GLU A 221 24.92 -24.33 -21.15
CA GLU A 221 24.86 -24.20 -22.61
C GLU A 221 24.32 -22.83 -23.07
N TYR A 222 23.76 -22.04 -22.13
CA TYR A 222 23.04 -20.78 -22.46
C TYR A 222 24.00 -19.60 -22.57
N ASP A 223 23.89 -18.85 -23.68
CA ASP A 223 24.64 -17.61 -23.86
C ASP A 223 23.89 -16.41 -23.22
N TYR A 224 24.50 -15.85 -22.18
CA TYR A 224 24.01 -14.68 -21.44
C TYR A 224 24.50 -13.35 -22.02
N GLU A 225 25.40 -13.34 -23.01
CA GLU A 225 25.88 -12.12 -23.63
C GLU A 225 24.72 -11.40 -24.34
N ASN A 226 24.69 -10.10 -24.19
CA ASN A 226 23.67 -9.24 -24.83
C ASN A 226 22.21 -9.53 -24.42
N LYS A 227 21.95 -10.30 -23.37
CA LYS A 227 20.60 -10.54 -22.85
C LYS A 227 20.16 -9.43 -21.90
N THR A 228 18.87 -9.06 -21.96
CA THR A 228 18.28 -8.14 -20.99
C THR A 228 18.24 -8.76 -19.61
N THR A 229 18.07 -7.93 -18.57
CA THR A 229 17.92 -8.42 -17.19
C THR A 229 16.75 -9.42 -17.06
N THR A 230 15.66 -9.20 -17.79
CA THR A 230 14.51 -10.12 -17.83
C THR A 230 14.90 -11.47 -18.44
N HIS A 231 15.57 -11.48 -19.60
CA HIS A 231 16.00 -12.74 -20.23
C HIS A 231 17.08 -13.48 -19.46
N LYS A 232 17.93 -12.78 -18.69
CA LYS A 232 18.92 -13.44 -17.83
C LYS A 232 18.28 -14.29 -16.74
N ARG A 233 17.01 -14.08 -16.40
CA ARG A 233 16.26 -14.86 -15.41
C ARG A 233 15.65 -16.15 -15.98
N ILE A 234 16.18 -16.64 -17.09
CA ILE A 234 15.61 -17.73 -17.88
C ILE A 234 15.41 -19.02 -17.08
N CYS A 235 16.37 -19.43 -16.24
CA CYS A 235 16.25 -20.65 -15.43
C CYS A 235 15.10 -20.56 -14.41
N GLY A 236 14.81 -19.38 -13.87
CA GLY A 236 13.63 -19.15 -13.00
C GLY A 236 12.31 -19.40 -13.75
N TYR A 237 12.17 -18.89 -14.97
CA TYR A 237 10.96 -19.10 -15.79
C TYR A 237 10.80 -20.55 -16.26
N LEU A 238 11.90 -21.18 -16.66
CA LEU A 238 11.89 -22.61 -17.03
C LEU A 238 11.56 -23.49 -15.82
N GLY A 239 12.05 -23.12 -14.62
CA GLY A 239 11.75 -23.82 -13.38
C GLY A 239 10.26 -23.83 -13.05
N GLU A 240 9.55 -22.70 -13.22
CA GLU A 240 8.09 -22.66 -13.04
C GLU A 240 7.37 -23.65 -13.97
N ILE A 241 7.85 -23.82 -15.20
CA ILE A 241 7.30 -24.78 -16.17
C ILE A 241 7.61 -26.21 -15.69
N LEU A 242 8.85 -26.49 -15.32
CA LEU A 242 9.29 -27.83 -14.88
C LEU A 242 8.57 -28.25 -13.59
N TYR A 243 8.42 -27.36 -12.60
CA TYR A 243 7.60 -27.62 -11.41
C TYR A 243 6.17 -28.07 -11.80
N SER A 244 5.56 -27.35 -12.71
CA SER A 244 4.20 -27.66 -13.16
C SER A 244 4.11 -29.02 -13.87
N VAL A 245 5.11 -29.36 -14.69
CA VAL A 245 5.25 -30.67 -15.35
C VAL A 245 5.44 -31.78 -14.33
N PHE A 246 6.30 -31.57 -13.33
CA PHE A 246 6.48 -32.53 -12.24
C PHE A 246 5.15 -32.81 -11.51
N VAL A 247 4.42 -31.76 -11.13
CA VAL A 247 3.10 -31.91 -10.48
C VAL A 247 2.11 -32.68 -11.36
N SER A 248 2.08 -32.41 -12.68
CA SER A 248 1.26 -33.17 -13.63
C SER A 248 1.64 -34.65 -13.65
N HIS A 249 2.93 -34.96 -13.70
CA HIS A 249 3.46 -36.32 -13.74
C HIS A 249 3.10 -37.10 -12.47
N ILE A 250 3.41 -36.53 -11.27
CA ILE A 250 3.17 -37.23 -10.00
C ILE A 250 1.67 -37.36 -9.66
N SER A 251 0.83 -36.46 -10.17
CA SER A 251 -0.64 -36.55 -9.97
C SER A 251 -1.22 -37.87 -10.49
N LYS A 252 -0.59 -38.51 -11.48
CA LYS A 252 -1.00 -39.81 -12.03
C LYS A 252 -0.69 -40.98 -11.08
N ARG A 253 0.15 -40.76 -10.07
CA ARG A 253 0.58 -41.77 -9.10
C ARG A 253 -0.41 -41.92 -7.92
N GLY A 254 -1.56 -41.18 -7.93
CA GLY A 254 -2.56 -41.23 -6.88
C GLY A 254 -2.17 -40.58 -5.55
N ILE A 255 -1.19 -39.64 -5.56
CA ILE A 255 -0.80 -38.85 -4.39
C ILE A 255 -1.94 -37.96 -3.91
N LYS A 256 -1.97 -37.68 -2.61
CA LYS A 256 -2.96 -36.77 -2.01
C LYS A 256 -2.53 -35.32 -2.21
N ILE A 257 -3.32 -34.55 -2.95
CA ILE A 257 -3.06 -33.15 -3.26
C ILE A 257 -4.11 -32.28 -2.60
N ALA A 258 -3.70 -31.21 -1.92
CA ALA A 258 -4.57 -30.12 -1.51
C ALA A 258 -4.29 -28.88 -2.36
N GLU A 259 -5.35 -28.21 -2.78
CA GLU A 259 -5.28 -26.94 -3.47
C GLU A 259 -5.56 -25.82 -2.47
N ARG A 260 -4.67 -24.81 -2.44
CA ARG A 260 -4.83 -23.61 -1.62
C ARG A 260 -4.50 -22.37 -2.45
N PRO A 261 -5.34 -21.33 -2.38
CA PRO A 261 -5.07 -20.09 -3.10
C PRO A 261 -3.82 -19.40 -2.55
N LEU A 262 -3.11 -18.69 -3.43
CA LEU A 262 -2.03 -17.80 -3.05
C LEU A 262 -2.58 -16.39 -2.85
N VAL A 263 -2.17 -15.73 -1.78
CA VAL A 263 -2.31 -14.28 -1.64
C VAL A 263 -1.08 -13.63 -2.25
N PHE A 264 -1.28 -12.76 -3.22
CA PHE A 264 -0.26 -11.94 -3.83
C PHE A 264 -0.33 -10.53 -3.27
N PHE A 265 0.79 -10.04 -2.74
CA PHE A 265 0.92 -8.69 -2.22
C PHE A 265 1.63 -7.79 -3.24
N GLU A 266 1.00 -6.68 -3.61
CA GLU A 266 1.62 -5.67 -4.49
C GLU A 266 2.84 -5.08 -3.82
N GLU A 267 2.73 -4.76 -2.53
CA GLU A 267 3.81 -4.20 -1.73
C GLU A 267 4.14 -5.04 -0.50
N THR A 268 5.43 -5.12 -0.24
CA THR A 268 5.98 -5.81 0.92
C THR A 268 6.98 -4.87 1.61
N PRO A 269 6.48 -4.00 2.52
CA PRO A 269 7.32 -3.04 3.20
C PRO A 269 8.34 -3.72 4.11
N ALA A 270 9.49 -3.09 4.29
CA ALA A 270 10.40 -3.44 5.38
C ALA A 270 9.79 -3.02 6.72
N PRO A 271 10.03 -3.79 7.79
CA PRO A 271 9.73 -3.32 9.14
C PRO A 271 10.44 -1.99 9.42
N ILE A 272 9.74 -1.05 10.04
CA ILE A 272 10.36 0.17 10.52
C ILE A 272 10.64 0.05 12.02
N ASP A 273 11.80 0.56 12.44
CA ASP A 273 12.08 0.73 13.85
C ASP A 273 11.20 1.84 14.42
N VAL A 274 10.84 1.70 15.70
CA VAL A 274 10.17 2.78 16.44
C VAL A 274 11.06 4.03 16.38
N VAL A 275 10.49 5.16 15.99
CA VAL A 275 11.23 6.41 15.86
C VAL A 275 11.57 6.93 17.26
N ALA A 276 12.84 6.93 17.61
CA ALA A 276 13.29 7.56 18.85
C ALA A 276 13.24 9.09 18.68
N VAL A 277 12.47 9.75 19.56
CA VAL A 277 12.38 11.23 19.56
C VAL A 277 13.40 11.85 20.50
N ASP A 278 13.78 13.08 20.23
CA ASP A 278 14.69 13.90 21.03
C ASP A 278 14.15 15.34 21.20
N ASN A 279 14.73 16.10 22.12
CA ASN A 279 14.27 17.47 22.41
C ASN A 279 14.79 18.54 21.42
N GLN A 280 15.61 18.17 20.44
CA GLN A 280 16.26 19.10 19.52
C GLN A 280 15.66 19.07 18.13
N THR A 281 14.93 18.01 17.80
CA THR A 281 14.36 17.77 16.48
C THR A 281 12.86 18.11 16.47
N VAL A 282 12.44 18.85 15.47
CA VAL A 282 11.03 19.13 15.18
C VAL A 282 10.47 17.98 14.39
N ASP A 283 9.54 17.25 14.96
CA ASP A 283 8.94 16.06 14.34
C ASP A 283 7.63 16.39 13.62
N ILE A 284 7.57 15.98 12.36
CA ILE A 284 6.41 16.09 11.48
C ILE A 284 6.04 14.68 11.03
N VAL A 285 4.80 14.26 11.25
CA VAL A 285 4.27 13.03 10.69
C VAL A 285 3.28 13.39 9.60
N TRP A 286 3.61 13.05 8.36
CA TRP A 286 2.77 13.36 7.21
C TRP A 286 2.22 12.10 6.59
N ARG A 287 0.91 11.91 6.70
CA ARG A 287 0.21 10.84 6.04
C ARG A 287 -0.28 11.30 4.67
N TYR A 288 0.37 10.81 3.63
CA TYR A 288 -0.01 11.07 2.25
C TYR A 288 -0.67 9.81 1.66
N VAL A 289 -1.93 9.94 1.27
CA VAL A 289 -2.78 8.80 0.87
C VAL A 289 -3.02 8.70 -0.63
N GLU A 290 -2.64 9.72 -1.39
CA GLU A 290 -2.71 9.68 -2.84
C GLU A 290 -1.52 8.91 -3.43
N SER A 291 -1.71 8.28 -4.59
CA SER A 291 -0.63 7.56 -5.29
C SER A 291 0.20 8.44 -6.22
N THR A 292 -0.11 9.75 -6.30
CA THR A 292 0.49 10.66 -7.29
C THR A 292 1.72 11.40 -6.71
N PRO A 293 2.97 10.96 -7.01
CA PRO A 293 4.18 11.54 -6.43
C PRO A 293 4.36 13.02 -6.74
N ILE A 294 3.97 13.42 -7.96
CA ILE A 294 4.13 14.78 -8.45
C ILE A 294 3.34 15.82 -7.63
N LYS A 295 2.15 15.46 -7.15
CA LYS A 295 1.37 16.35 -6.29
C LYS A 295 2.04 16.55 -4.94
N PHE A 296 2.57 15.45 -4.37
CA PHE A 296 3.29 15.49 -3.11
C PHE A 296 4.61 16.26 -3.22
N ALA A 297 5.30 16.19 -4.35
CA ALA A 297 6.55 16.92 -4.56
C ALA A 297 6.37 18.44 -4.37
N VAL A 298 5.28 19.03 -4.87
CA VAL A 298 4.98 20.45 -4.65
C VAL A 298 4.68 20.75 -3.18
N ALA A 299 3.93 19.86 -2.54
CA ALA A 299 3.61 19.97 -1.12
C ALA A 299 4.88 19.88 -0.25
N LEU A 300 5.75 18.91 -0.53
CA LEU A 300 7.04 18.74 0.16
C LEU A 300 8.00 19.91 -0.10
N GLU A 301 8.06 20.42 -1.33
CA GLU A 301 8.85 21.64 -1.64
C GLU A 301 8.33 22.84 -0.86
N SER A 302 7.01 22.95 -0.63
CA SER A 302 6.45 24.01 0.20
C SER A 302 6.93 23.93 1.65
N LEU A 303 7.00 22.73 2.22
CA LEU A 303 7.58 22.49 3.55
C LEU A 303 9.05 22.89 3.58
N ILE A 304 9.87 22.35 2.66
CA ILE A 304 11.32 22.58 2.60
C ILE A 304 11.64 24.07 2.61
N ARG A 305 10.86 24.89 1.93
CA ARG A 305 11.07 26.37 1.85
C ARG A 305 10.78 27.12 3.14
N GLN A 306 10.07 26.52 4.06
CA GLN A 306 9.72 27.16 5.34
C GLN A 306 10.65 26.75 6.49
N LEU A 307 11.51 25.76 6.29
CA LEU A 307 12.40 25.27 7.35
C LEU A 307 13.43 26.31 7.76
N ASP A 308 13.58 26.51 9.06
CA ASP A 308 14.66 27.31 9.64
C ASP A 308 15.99 26.53 9.57
N ALA A 309 17.00 27.12 8.94
CA ALA A 309 18.31 26.48 8.77
C ALA A 309 19.04 26.19 10.11
N THR A 310 18.61 26.79 11.20
CA THR A 310 19.23 26.63 12.54
C THR A 310 18.59 25.48 13.33
N ARG A 311 17.46 24.93 12.89
CA ARG A 311 16.72 23.85 13.54
C ARG A 311 16.89 22.53 12.79
N LYS A 312 16.74 21.42 13.50
CA LYS A 312 16.68 20.08 12.91
C LYS A 312 15.23 19.64 12.77
N TYR A 313 14.91 19.01 11.63
CA TYR A 313 13.59 18.51 11.33
C TYR A 313 13.65 17.04 10.97
N ARG A 314 12.59 16.31 11.34
CA ARG A 314 12.37 14.95 10.89
C ARG A 314 10.95 14.82 10.37
N LEU A 315 10.84 14.35 9.14
CA LEU A 315 9.58 14.00 8.50
C LEU A 315 9.41 12.49 8.48
N LEU A 316 8.43 11.96 9.21
CA LEU A 316 7.94 10.61 9.02
C LEU A 316 6.83 10.64 7.97
N LEU A 317 7.14 10.24 6.75
CA LEU A 317 6.18 10.14 5.65
C LEU A 317 5.50 8.77 5.68
N ILE A 318 4.21 8.76 5.98
CA ILE A 318 3.37 7.55 5.91
C ILE A 318 2.57 7.61 4.61
N HIS A 319 2.83 6.71 3.67
CA HIS A 319 2.21 6.73 2.35
C HIS A 319 1.57 5.37 2.01
N ASN A 320 0.72 5.32 0.99
CA ASN A 320 0.19 4.05 0.50
C ASN A 320 1.26 3.31 -0.34
N CYS A 321 1.03 2.02 -0.55
CA CYS A 321 1.99 1.15 -1.24
C CYS A 321 2.19 1.49 -2.73
N GLN A 322 1.27 2.19 -3.35
CA GLN A 322 1.36 2.61 -4.77
C GLN A 322 2.13 3.93 -4.95
N PHE A 323 2.51 4.60 -3.87
CA PHE A 323 3.25 5.85 -3.92
C PHE A 323 4.75 5.60 -4.17
N ASN A 324 5.28 6.13 -5.27
CA ASN A 324 6.70 6.05 -5.56
C ASN A 324 7.43 7.30 -5.03
N TYR A 325 8.08 7.16 -3.89
CA TYR A 325 8.84 8.25 -3.28
C TYR A 325 10.07 8.66 -4.11
N GLY A 326 10.70 7.73 -4.82
CA GLY A 326 11.84 8.03 -5.71
C GLY A 326 11.45 9.02 -6.81
N ASP A 327 10.27 8.85 -7.41
CA ASP A 327 9.75 9.80 -8.40
C ASP A 327 9.49 11.17 -7.79
N CYS A 328 9.00 11.23 -6.54
CA CYS A 328 8.85 12.50 -5.84
C CYS A 328 10.19 13.21 -5.64
N LEU A 329 11.22 12.49 -5.19
CA LEU A 329 12.56 13.06 -4.97
C LEU A 329 13.19 13.61 -6.25
N ASN A 330 13.01 12.93 -7.37
CA ASN A 330 13.54 13.37 -8.67
C ASN A 330 12.98 14.72 -9.13
N MET A 331 11.87 15.18 -8.55
CA MET A 331 11.22 16.45 -8.87
C MET A 331 11.65 17.60 -7.96
N LEU A 332 12.35 17.30 -6.88
CA LEU A 332 12.89 18.29 -5.93
C LEU A 332 14.30 18.68 -6.34
N LYS A 333 14.68 19.92 -6.06
CA LYS A 333 16.05 20.40 -6.33
C LYS A 333 17.06 19.81 -5.36
N ALA A 334 16.74 19.79 -4.10
CA ALA A 334 17.55 19.21 -3.04
C ALA A 334 16.74 19.05 -1.76
N ILE A 335 17.11 18.09 -0.94
CA ILE A 335 16.65 17.99 0.45
C ILE A 335 17.72 18.65 1.32
N PRO A 336 17.37 19.61 2.17
CA PRO A 336 18.33 20.28 3.03
C PRO A 336 18.90 19.31 4.09
N GLU A 337 20.16 19.50 4.49
CA GLU A 337 20.85 18.62 5.44
C GLU A 337 20.20 18.58 6.84
N ASN A 338 19.44 19.61 7.19
CA ASN A 338 18.72 19.68 8.45
C ASN A 338 17.34 19.03 8.43
N LEU A 339 16.94 18.36 7.33
CA LEU A 339 15.70 17.59 7.19
C LEU A 339 16.01 16.10 6.99
N GLU A 340 15.75 15.30 8.01
CA GLU A 340 15.73 13.84 7.89
C GLU A 340 14.35 13.38 7.41
N ILE A 341 14.26 12.57 6.35
CA ILE A 341 13.01 11.97 5.87
C ILE A 341 13.05 10.47 6.08
N ARG A 342 12.11 9.96 6.86
CA ARG A 342 11.84 8.53 7.04
C ARG A 342 10.53 8.17 6.38
N GLN A 343 10.44 6.97 5.85
CA GLN A 343 9.26 6.48 5.15
C GLN A 343 8.66 5.30 5.88
N ALA A 344 7.33 5.24 5.87
CA ALA A 344 6.56 4.07 6.27
C ALA A 344 5.40 3.86 5.30
N THR A 345 5.13 2.61 4.96
CA THR A 345 3.94 2.27 4.17
C THR A 345 2.76 2.06 5.12
N PHE A 346 1.59 2.56 4.77
CA PHE A 346 0.38 2.26 5.53
C PHE A 346 -0.22 0.90 5.08
N PRO A 347 -0.62 0.00 5.99
CA PRO A 347 -0.50 0.12 7.45
C PRO A 347 0.97 0.10 7.91
N VAL A 348 1.29 0.87 8.95
CA VAL A 348 2.66 0.94 9.48
C VAL A 348 3.05 -0.41 10.06
N VAL A 349 4.16 -0.95 9.58
CA VAL A 349 4.72 -2.23 10.03
C VAL A 349 5.82 -1.94 11.04
N GLY A 350 5.66 -2.43 12.24
CA GLY A 350 6.64 -2.28 13.32
C GLY A 350 7.02 -3.61 13.94
N PRO A 351 7.99 -3.62 14.85
CA PRO A 351 8.43 -4.84 15.55
C PRO A 351 7.33 -5.45 16.44
N ASN A 352 6.33 -4.64 16.83
CA ASN A 352 5.15 -5.07 17.57
C ASN A 352 3.93 -4.96 16.67
N ASP A 353 2.93 -5.80 16.87
CA ASP A 353 1.66 -5.69 16.17
C ASP A 353 0.92 -4.42 16.61
N LEU A 354 1.09 -3.33 15.85
CA LEU A 354 0.53 -2.02 16.18
C LEU A 354 -0.99 -1.99 16.09
N PHE A 355 -1.57 -2.79 15.21
CA PHE A 355 -3.00 -2.75 14.92
C PHE A 355 -3.78 -3.96 15.44
N GLY A 356 -3.10 -5.02 15.91
CA GLY A 356 -3.74 -6.21 16.45
C GLY A 356 -4.78 -6.81 15.53
N SER A 357 -6.02 -6.95 15.99
CA SER A 357 -7.15 -7.51 15.24
C SER A 357 -7.94 -6.48 14.40
N MET A 358 -7.48 -5.24 14.31
CA MET A 358 -8.17 -4.19 13.54
C MET A 358 -8.17 -4.50 12.04
N ASP A 359 -9.23 -4.11 11.35
CA ASP A 359 -9.22 -4.07 9.89
C ASP A 359 -8.57 -2.77 9.35
N ALA A 360 -8.40 -2.68 8.03
CA ALA A 360 -7.76 -1.53 7.40
C ALA A 360 -8.52 -0.21 7.66
N THR A 361 -9.85 -0.25 7.78
CA THR A 361 -10.68 0.94 8.06
C THR A 361 -10.47 1.41 9.49
N GLU A 362 -10.52 0.48 10.44
CA GLU A 362 -10.29 0.75 11.85
C GLU A 362 -8.89 1.34 12.06
N ALA A 363 -7.88 0.72 11.45
CA ALA A 363 -6.49 1.21 11.49
C ALA A 363 -6.35 2.63 10.92
N HIS A 364 -7.06 2.94 9.83
CA HIS A 364 -7.10 4.30 9.27
C HIS A 364 -7.65 5.33 10.27
N ILE A 365 -8.69 4.97 11.01
CA ILE A 365 -9.34 5.90 11.96
C ILE A 365 -8.44 6.17 13.15
N VAL A 366 -7.83 5.12 13.71
CA VAL A 366 -7.05 5.23 14.96
C VAL A 366 -5.61 5.69 14.76
N LEU A 367 -5.09 5.68 13.53
CA LEU A 367 -3.67 5.95 13.25
C LEU A 367 -3.12 7.24 13.90
N PRO A 368 -3.80 8.41 13.87
CA PRO A 368 -3.29 9.61 14.54
C PRO A 368 -3.12 9.43 16.05
N PHE A 369 -3.94 8.59 16.68
CA PHE A 369 -3.90 8.32 18.11
C PHE A 369 -2.88 7.22 18.47
N MET A 370 -2.33 6.53 17.47
CA MET A 370 -1.25 5.53 17.61
C MET A 370 0.15 6.14 17.61
N LEU A 371 0.29 7.45 17.43
CA LEU A 371 1.60 8.13 17.37
C LEU A 371 2.54 7.78 18.53
N PRO A 372 2.08 7.67 19.81
CA PRO A 372 2.98 7.28 20.91
C PRO A 372 3.56 5.86 20.77
N ARG A 373 2.90 4.96 20.02
CA ARG A 373 3.39 3.61 19.73
C ARG A 373 4.35 3.57 18.55
N ILE A 374 4.24 4.54 17.62
CA ILE A 374 5.09 4.69 16.44
C ILE A 374 6.36 5.48 16.76
N MET A 375 6.23 6.47 17.66
CA MET A 375 7.30 7.39 18.05
C MET A 375 7.54 7.27 19.56
N ASN A 376 8.72 6.81 19.95
CA ASN A 376 9.03 6.57 21.37
C ASN A 376 9.52 7.84 22.07
N ALA A 377 8.72 8.35 22.98
CA ALA A 377 9.03 9.49 23.82
C ALA A 377 9.40 9.10 25.28
N ASN A 378 9.79 7.86 25.54
CA ASN A 378 9.91 7.27 26.90
C ASN A 378 10.82 8.02 27.89
N SER A 379 11.61 8.99 27.47
CA SER A 379 12.50 9.78 28.34
C SER A 379 12.28 11.29 28.24
N ILE A 380 11.24 11.74 27.51
CA ILE A 380 11.06 13.15 27.18
C ILE A 380 9.70 13.63 27.65
N ASN A 381 9.71 14.55 28.62
CA ASN A 381 8.51 15.27 29.04
C ASN A 381 8.17 16.34 27.97
N ARG A 382 6.96 16.27 27.40
CA ARG A 382 6.41 17.21 26.43
C ARG A 382 7.13 17.22 25.07
N HIS A 383 7.03 16.13 24.33
CA HIS A 383 7.41 16.13 22.91
C HIS A 383 6.17 16.30 22.02
N ARG A 384 6.10 17.46 21.35
CA ARG A 384 5.01 17.81 20.45
C ARG A 384 5.36 17.46 19.02
N VAL A 385 4.44 16.83 18.32
CA VAL A 385 4.54 16.40 16.92
C VAL A 385 3.46 17.09 16.11
N LEU A 386 3.80 17.56 14.92
CA LEU A 386 2.82 18.03 13.95
C LEU A 386 2.40 16.84 13.07
N TRP A 387 1.16 16.41 13.20
CA TRP A 387 0.53 15.48 12.27
C TRP A 387 -0.13 16.24 11.13
N VAL A 388 0.07 15.78 9.88
CA VAL A 388 -0.57 16.30 8.67
C VAL A 388 -1.14 15.13 7.87
N GLU A 389 -2.36 15.26 7.36
CA GLU A 389 -3.02 14.23 6.56
C GLU A 389 -3.45 14.80 5.19
N GLY A 390 -3.16 14.05 4.12
CA GLY A 390 -3.52 14.43 2.76
C GLY A 390 -2.60 15.45 2.11
N CYS A 391 -3.14 16.19 1.13
CA CYS A 391 -2.39 17.24 0.45
C CYS A 391 -2.42 18.53 1.29
N ALA A 392 -1.25 19.08 1.56
CA ALA A 392 -1.10 20.31 2.33
C ALA A 392 -0.07 21.25 1.69
N PHE A 393 -0.07 22.52 2.07
CA PHE A 393 0.87 23.51 1.58
C PHE A 393 1.33 24.39 2.76
N PHE A 394 2.63 24.33 3.05
CA PHE A 394 3.24 25.10 4.14
C PHE A 394 3.55 26.53 3.71
N LYS A 395 3.10 27.49 4.49
CA LYS A 395 3.40 28.92 4.38
C LYS A 395 4.17 29.44 5.58
N LYS A 396 4.36 28.63 6.61
CA LYS A 396 5.04 28.94 7.87
C LYS A 396 5.88 27.74 8.29
N ASP A 397 6.96 28.00 9.01
CA ASP A 397 7.77 26.97 9.63
C ASP A 397 6.91 26.07 10.54
N PRO A 398 6.94 24.74 10.36
CA PRO A 398 6.21 23.80 11.22
C PRO A 398 6.56 23.95 12.72
N ALA A 399 7.79 24.33 13.05
CA ALA A 399 8.16 24.61 14.42
C ALA A 399 7.34 25.74 15.04
N LEU A 400 7.13 26.81 14.29
CA LEU A 400 6.30 27.94 14.75
C LEU A 400 4.81 27.56 14.86
N ILE A 401 4.32 26.64 14.00
CA ILE A 401 2.95 26.14 14.11
C ILE A 401 2.78 25.36 15.42
N ILE A 402 3.78 24.55 15.79
CA ILE A 402 3.80 23.77 17.04
C ILE A 402 3.96 24.71 18.26
N ASP A 403 4.88 25.67 18.18
CA ASP A 403 5.20 26.59 19.28
C ASP A 403 4.03 27.53 19.62
N ASP A 404 3.29 27.97 18.61
CA ASP A 404 2.12 28.86 18.76
C ASP A 404 0.88 28.17 19.34
N ALA A 405 0.86 26.84 19.46
CA ALA A 405 -0.25 26.14 20.07
C ALA A 405 -0.21 26.30 21.59
N GLU A 406 -1.28 26.84 22.16
CA GLU A 406 -1.42 27.03 23.62
C GLU A 406 -1.49 25.69 24.34
N ASP A 407 -2.21 24.73 23.75
CA ASP A 407 -2.47 23.41 24.32
C ASP A 407 -1.55 22.32 23.76
N SER A 408 -1.36 21.28 24.53
CA SER A 408 -0.55 20.10 24.17
C SER A 408 -1.22 19.18 23.15
N LEU A 409 -2.55 19.26 23.02
CA LEU A 409 -3.36 18.56 22.06
C LEU A 409 -4.27 19.54 21.35
N ALA A 410 -4.07 19.74 20.06
CA ALA A 410 -4.85 20.65 19.26
C ALA A 410 -5.16 20.07 17.87
N ALA A 411 -6.33 20.41 17.33
CA ALA A 411 -6.84 19.94 16.04
C ALA A 411 -7.41 21.07 15.20
N VAL A 412 -7.41 20.93 13.89
CA VAL A 412 -8.03 21.89 12.99
C VAL A 412 -9.55 21.76 13.06
N LYS A 413 -10.25 22.89 12.99
CA LYS A 413 -11.71 22.90 12.88
C LYS A 413 -12.16 22.35 11.53
N SER A 414 -13.10 21.39 11.53
CA SER A 414 -13.62 20.78 10.31
C SER A 414 -14.78 21.56 9.72
N VAL A 415 -14.52 22.35 8.69
CA VAL A 415 -15.56 23.00 7.89
C VAL A 415 -16.35 21.97 7.08
N PHE A 416 -15.67 20.93 6.58
CA PHE A 416 -16.29 19.85 5.80
C PHE A 416 -17.31 19.06 6.61
N LEU A 417 -16.97 18.64 7.82
CA LEU A 417 -17.87 17.86 8.67
C LEU A 417 -19.12 18.66 9.05
N GLU A 418 -18.98 19.95 9.37
CA GLU A 418 -20.11 20.85 9.61
C GLU A 418 -21.06 20.92 8.41
N LYS A 419 -20.51 21.09 7.20
CA LYS A 419 -21.26 21.15 5.94
C LYS A 419 -22.05 19.85 5.69
N GLU A 420 -21.37 18.70 5.79
CA GLU A 420 -21.95 17.40 5.45
C GLU A 420 -23.02 16.96 6.46
N LEU A 421 -22.83 17.20 7.76
CA LEU A 421 -23.79 16.84 8.81
C LEU A 421 -25.06 17.73 8.74
N ASN A 422 -24.97 18.94 8.23
CA ASN A 422 -26.13 19.81 8.05
C ASN A 422 -27.02 19.41 6.88
N LYS A 423 -26.63 18.50 6.02
CA LYS A 423 -27.48 17.95 4.96
C LYS A 423 -28.64 17.12 5.54
N PRO A 424 -29.85 17.21 4.98
CA PRO A 424 -31.02 16.43 5.47
C PRO A 424 -30.77 14.92 5.51
N VAL A 425 -29.99 14.40 4.56
CA VAL A 425 -29.62 12.97 4.48
C VAL A 425 -28.77 12.51 5.66
N SER A 426 -28.09 13.43 6.34
CA SER A 426 -27.20 13.15 7.47
C SER A 426 -27.84 13.44 8.83
N SER A 427 -29.14 13.74 8.89
CA SER A 427 -29.82 14.21 10.12
C SER A 427 -29.64 13.25 11.30
N ARG A 428 -29.78 11.93 11.07
CA ARG A 428 -29.64 10.93 12.13
C ARG A 428 -28.22 10.93 12.73
N LEU A 429 -27.19 10.92 11.88
CA LEU A 429 -25.80 10.96 12.32
C LEU A 429 -25.48 12.28 13.04
N ARG A 430 -26.00 13.39 12.52
CA ARG A 430 -25.91 14.71 13.16
C ARG A 430 -26.46 14.70 14.58
N ASP A 431 -27.69 14.22 14.73
CA ASP A 431 -28.38 14.26 16.02
C ASP A 431 -27.67 13.35 17.04
N SER A 432 -27.18 12.17 16.61
CA SER A 432 -26.32 11.30 17.44
C SER A 432 -25.00 11.99 17.81
N TYR A 433 -24.34 12.66 16.86
CA TYR A 433 -23.09 13.37 17.11
C TYR A 433 -23.28 14.49 18.13
N LEU A 434 -24.30 15.33 17.96
CA LEU A 434 -24.58 16.44 18.87
C LEU A 434 -24.90 15.97 20.29
N ALA A 435 -25.63 14.87 20.41
CA ALA A 435 -25.93 14.27 21.71
C ALA A 435 -24.66 13.75 22.40
N ALA A 436 -23.78 13.09 21.67
CA ALA A 436 -22.54 12.52 22.19
C ALA A 436 -21.44 13.57 22.45
N ALA A 437 -21.32 14.58 21.59
CA ALA A 437 -20.26 15.59 21.65
C ALA A 437 -20.61 16.80 22.55
N GLY A 438 -21.88 17.01 22.87
CA GLY A 438 -22.32 18.12 23.70
C GLY A 438 -22.23 19.50 23.05
N GLY A 439 -22.07 19.57 21.72
CA GLY A 439 -21.96 20.84 20.99
C GLY A 439 -21.57 20.70 19.52
N TRP A 440 -21.49 21.86 18.82
CA TRP A 440 -21.24 21.93 17.38
C TRP A 440 -19.77 22.02 16.95
N GLU A 441 -18.82 22.10 17.89
CA GLU A 441 -17.42 22.15 17.52
C GLU A 441 -16.97 20.80 16.95
N MET A 442 -16.57 20.80 15.70
CA MET A 442 -16.14 19.62 14.98
C MET A 442 -14.67 19.74 14.60
N ASN A 443 -13.87 18.82 15.09
CA ASN A 443 -12.44 18.77 14.85
C ASN A 443 -12.14 17.86 13.67
N GLU A 444 -11.06 18.13 12.94
CA GLU A 444 -10.60 17.32 11.83
C GLU A 444 -9.14 16.93 12.04
N ALA A 445 -8.83 15.64 11.75
CA ALA A 445 -7.48 15.11 11.88
C ALA A 445 -6.60 15.42 10.66
N SER A 446 -6.97 16.37 9.79
CA SER A 446 -6.13 16.81 8.67
C SER A 446 -4.86 17.53 9.13
N ALA A 447 -4.89 18.20 10.28
CA ALA A 447 -3.69 18.59 11.02
C ALA A 447 -3.96 18.54 12.52
N LEU A 448 -3.00 17.95 13.26
CA LEU A 448 -3.01 17.85 14.71
C LEU A 448 -1.67 18.28 15.28
N ILE A 449 -1.71 18.91 16.46
CA ILE A 449 -0.55 19.05 17.33
C ILE A 449 -0.76 18.08 18.47
N VAL A 450 0.18 17.18 18.69
CA VAL A 450 0.06 16.07 19.61
C VAL A 450 1.27 15.99 20.51
N ASP A 451 1.07 16.18 21.81
CA ASP A 451 2.06 15.78 22.81
C ASP A 451 1.98 14.26 23.04
N LEU A 452 3.06 13.56 22.68
CA LEU A 452 3.10 12.09 22.71
C LEU A 452 2.92 11.53 24.12
N SER A 453 3.50 12.19 25.14
CA SER A 453 3.42 11.75 26.54
C SER A 453 2.02 11.90 27.08
N GLN A 454 1.38 13.05 26.79
CA GLN A 454 0.01 13.29 27.21
C GLN A 454 -0.96 12.34 26.51
N LEU A 455 -0.85 12.18 25.18
CA LEU A 455 -1.71 11.28 24.42
C LEU A 455 -1.56 9.83 24.90
N SER A 456 -0.34 9.36 25.16
CA SER A 456 -0.10 8.02 25.71
C SER A 456 -0.80 7.80 27.06
N THR A 457 -0.88 8.84 27.88
CA THR A 457 -1.49 8.77 29.22
C THR A 457 -3.02 8.74 29.15
N ILE A 458 -3.63 9.61 28.33
CA ILE A 458 -5.09 9.77 28.28
C ILE A 458 -5.78 8.82 27.29
N CYS A 459 -5.03 8.27 26.34
CA CYS A 459 -5.52 7.35 25.31
C CYS A 459 -4.58 6.14 25.17
N PRO A 460 -4.41 5.31 26.21
CA PRO A 460 -3.54 4.14 26.16
C PRO A 460 -4.05 3.08 25.16
N GLU A 461 -5.37 2.96 24.99
CA GLU A 461 -6.03 2.02 24.11
C GLU A 461 -6.91 2.74 23.07
N PRO A 462 -6.34 3.28 21.98
CA PRO A 462 -7.07 4.03 20.97
C PRO A 462 -8.20 3.26 20.31
N TYR A 463 -8.07 1.94 20.18
CA TYR A 463 -9.10 1.09 19.59
C TYR A 463 -10.36 0.99 20.45
N GLU A 464 -10.21 0.89 21.77
CA GLU A 464 -11.36 0.88 22.69
C GLU A 464 -12.13 2.19 22.62
N LEU A 465 -11.41 3.32 22.59
CA LEU A 465 -12.02 4.63 22.44
C LEU A 465 -12.77 4.75 21.11
N TYR A 466 -12.18 4.24 20.02
CA TYR A 466 -12.83 4.18 18.71
C TYR A 466 -14.15 3.40 18.75
N CYS A 467 -14.14 2.19 19.32
CA CYS A 467 -15.33 1.35 19.45
C CYS A 467 -16.43 2.04 20.29
N ALA A 468 -16.06 2.70 21.38
CA ALA A 468 -17.00 3.45 22.22
C ALA A 468 -17.64 4.62 21.44
N CYS A 469 -16.83 5.42 20.75
CA CYS A 469 -17.32 6.54 19.94
C CYS A 469 -18.22 6.09 18.79
N ALA A 470 -17.86 5.02 18.08
CA ALA A 470 -18.68 4.46 17.02
C ALA A 470 -20.05 4.00 17.55
N SER A 471 -20.07 3.28 18.67
CA SER A 471 -21.30 2.84 19.34
C SER A 471 -22.21 4.01 19.74
N GLU A 472 -21.66 5.10 20.28
CA GLU A 472 -22.43 6.30 20.65
C GLU A 472 -23.08 6.98 19.44
N LEU A 473 -22.43 6.90 18.28
CA LEU A 473 -22.97 7.39 17.02
C LEU A 473 -23.98 6.43 16.38
N GLY A 474 -24.20 5.25 16.97
CA GLY A 474 -25.05 4.20 16.42
C GLY A 474 -24.48 3.55 15.15
N ILE A 475 -23.16 3.50 15.05
CA ILE A 475 -22.40 2.93 13.93
C ILE A 475 -21.81 1.60 14.39
N ASP A 476 -22.05 0.51 13.63
CA ASP A 476 -21.33 -0.75 13.83
C ASP A 476 -19.90 -0.61 13.30
N PRO A 477 -18.87 -0.63 14.18
CA PRO A 477 -17.50 -0.43 13.75
C PRO A 477 -17.03 -1.49 12.74
N ARG A 478 -17.48 -2.74 12.86
CA ARG A 478 -17.03 -3.85 12.00
C ARG A 478 -17.94 -4.12 10.79
N GLY A 479 -19.21 -3.70 10.84
CA GLY A 479 -20.19 -3.97 9.79
C GLY A 479 -20.38 -2.80 8.82
N ASP A 480 -20.77 -1.65 9.34
CA ASP A 480 -21.23 -0.53 8.52
C ASP A 480 -20.08 0.29 7.94
N LEU A 481 -19.06 0.59 8.75
CA LEU A 481 -17.90 1.37 8.30
C LEU A 481 -17.07 0.62 7.25
N ALA A 482 -16.85 -0.69 7.45
CA ALA A 482 -16.13 -1.51 6.49
C ALA A 482 -16.83 -1.57 5.13
N LYS A 483 -18.18 -1.71 5.12
CA LYS A 483 -18.98 -1.70 3.89
C LYS A 483 -18.95 -0.35 3.17
N GLU A 484 -19.08 0.75 3.91
CA GLU A 484 -18.99 2.10 3.36
C GLU A 484 -17.61 2.36 2.75
N PHE A 485 -16.56 1.94 3.42
CA PHE A 485 -15.18 2.09 2.94
C PHE A 485 -14.91 1.24 1.69
N GLN A 486 -15.38 -0.01 1.64
CA GLN A 486 -15.29 -0.86 0.45
C GLN A 486 -16.08 -0.29 -0.73
N LYS A 487 -17.30 0.20 -0.49
CA LYS A 487 -18.09 0.88 -1.52
C LYS A 487 -17.36 2.11 -2.06
N TYR A 488 -16.67 2.81 -1.19
CA TYR A 488 -15.86 3.97 -1.52
C TYR A 488 -14.65 3.61 -2.39
N ARG A 489 -13.89 2.56 -2.01
CA ARG A 489 -12.77 2.02 -2.79
C ARG A 489 -13.20 1.51 -4.18
N SER A 490 -14.35 0.85 -4.28
CA SER A 490 -14.85 0.31 -5.56
C SER A 490 -15.23 1.40 -6.57
N HIS A 491 -15.60 2.62 -6.10
CA HIS A 491 -15.87 3.76 -6.98
C HIS A 491 -14.61 4.43 -7.54
N LYS A 492 -13.43 4.20 -6.94
CA LYS A 492 -12.14 4.70 -7.42
C LYS A 492 -11.61 4.05 -8.71
N LYS A 493 -12.17 2.91 -9.13
CA LYS A 493 -11.70 2.16 -10.32
C LYS A 493 -12.11 2.77 -11.67
N LYS A 494 -12.73 3.96 -11.71
CA LYS A 494 -13.03 4.66 -12.98
C LYS A 494 -11.98 5.74 -13.23
N PRO A 495 -11.12 5.60 -14.27
CA PRO A 495 -10.18 6.65 -14.66
C PRO A 495 -10.93 7.95 -14.96
N GLY A 496 -10.44 9.08 -14.45
CA GLY A 496 -11.00 10.41 -14.73
C GLY A 496 -12.14 10.87 -13.82
N SER A 497 -12.43 10.18 -12.71
CA SER A 497 -13.32 10.78 -11.70
C SER A 497 -12.53 11.77 -10.84
N ALA A 498 -13.04 13.01 -10.71
CA ALA A 498 -12.48 14.06 -9.84
C ALA A 498 -12.48 13.72 -8.33
N LYS A 499 -12.67 12.44 -7.99
CA LYS A 499 -12.81 11.90 -6.64
C LYS A 499 -11.52 11.26 -6.10
N ASP A 500 -10.37 11.55 -6.70
CA ASP A 500 -9.06 11.13 -6.14
C ASP A 500 -8.60 11.99 -4.95
N ALA A 501 -9.37 13.01 -4.59
CA ALA A 501 -9.19 13.68 -3.33
C ALA A 501 -9.59 12.73 -2.20
N PHE A 502 -8.81 12.75 -1.16
CA PHE A 502 -8.95 12.03 0.08
C PHE A 502 -10.37 12.16 0.66
N CYS A 503 -11.23 11.20 0.40
CA CYS A 503 -12.59 11.19 0.93
C CYS A 503 -12.79 9.93 1.76
N PHE A 504 -12.78 10.04 3.08
CA PHE A 504 -13.38 9.03 3.94
C PHE A 504 -14.90 9.17 3.97
N PRO A 505 -15.64 8.10 4.29
CA PRO A 505 -17.04 8.22 4.64
C PRO A 505 -17.25 9.27 5.75
N LEU A 506 -18.38 9.98 5.69
CA LEU A 506 -18.75 10.98 6.71
C LEU A 506 -18.72 10.40 8.13
N SER A 507 -19.10 9.14 8.28
CA SER A 507 -19.04 8.36 9.50
C SER A 507 -17.63 8.30 10.12
N VAL A 508 -16.59 8.15 9.30
CA VAL A 508 -15.19 8.14 9.76
C VAL A 508 -14.78 9.49 10.36
N PHE A 509 -15.15 10.59 9.68
CA PHE A 509 -14.88 11.94 10.19
C PHE A 509 -15.63 12.21 11.50
N ALA A 510 -16.88 11.77 11.59
CA ALA A 510 -17.68 11.94 12.80
C ALA A 510 -17.10 11.16 14.00
N VAL A 511 -16.68 9.90 13.80
CA VAL A 511 -16.04 9.10 14.86
C VAL A 511 -14.73 9.75 15.31
N ARG A 512 -13.84 10.13 14.38
CA ARG A 512 -12.58 10.80 14.73
C ARG A 512 -12.81 12.12 15.47
N SER A 513 -13.75 12.93 15.01
CA SER A 513 -14.08 14.19 15.67
C SER A 513 -14.57 13.96 17.10
N LEU A 514 -15.41 12.94 17.31
CA LEU A 514 -15.88 12.58 18.65
C LEU A 514 -14.74 12.06 19.54
N MET A 515 -13.81 11.27 19.02
CA MET A 515 -12.60 10.85 19.76
C MET A 515 -11.79 12.07 20.21
N MET A 516 -11.53 13.03 19.33
CA MET A 516 -10.78 14.25 19.67
C MET A 516 -11.51 15.09 20.73
N ARG A 517 -12.83 15.19 20.65
CA ARG A 517 -13.66 15.88 21.66
C ARG A 517 -13.52 15.20 23.04
N LYS A 518 -13.61 13.87 23.10
CA LYS A 518 -13.46 13.12 24.36
C LYS A 518 -12.05 13.23 24.95
N LEU A 519 -11.04 13.42 24.11
CA LEU A 519 -9.66 13.64 24.52
C LEU A 519 -9.33 15.13 24.78
N ASN A 520 -10.32 16.01 24.73
CA ASN A 520 -10.19 17.46 24.94
C ASN A 520 -9.14 18.14 24.04
N PHE A 521 -9.15 17.80 22.73
CA PHE A 521 -8.36 18.56 21.77
C PHE A 521 -8.93 19.98 21.64
N SER A 522 -8.07 20.97 21.79
CA SER A 522 -8.38 22.37 21.50
C SER A 522 -8.40 22.63 19.98
N LEU A 523 -8.79 23.85 19.59
CA LEU A 523 -8.78 24.25 18.19
C LEU A 523 -7.47 24.95 17.82
N ILE A 524 -6.88 24.55 16.71
CA ILE A 524 -5.79 25.28 16.05
C ILE A 524 -6.41 26.50 15.36
N PRO A 525 -5.91 27.72 15.62
CA PRO A 525 -6.36 28.91 14.90
C PRO A 525 -6.16 28.79 13.40
N TYR A 526 -7.06 29.34 12.58
CA TYR A 526 -6.93 29.31 11.12
C TYR A 526 -5.65 29.99 10.60
N SER A 527 -5.09 30.93 11.36
CA SER A 527 -3.77 31.51 11.06
C SER A 527 -2.62 30.51 11.07
N ASN A 528 -2.76 29.38 11.75
CA ASN A 528 -1.76 28.32 11.83
C ASN A 528 -2.13 27.09 11.00
N GLY A 529 -3.42 26.73 10.94
CA GLY A 529 -3.89 25.60 10.14
C GLY A 529 -5.28 25.87 9.56
N MET A 530 -5.38 25.97 8.23
CA MET A 530 -6.62 26.36 7.55
C MET A 530 -7.07 25.29 6.55
N PRO A 531 -8.23 24.64 6.77
CA PRO A 531 -8.87 23.83 5.75
C PRO A 531 -9.27 24.72 4.57
N VAL A 532 -8.89 24.35 3.35
CA VAL A 532 -9.22 25.14 2.16
C VAL A 532 -10.65 24.85 1.72
N ALA A 533 -11.46 25.90 1.71
CA ALA A 533 -12.83 25.89 1.19
C ALA A 533 -13.09 27.21 0.45
N SER A 534 -14.16 27.28 -0.34
CA SER A 534 -14.56 28.55 -0.91
C SER A 534 -15.19 29.45 0.17
N LEU A 535 -15.01 30.78 0.06
CA LEU A 535 -15.65 31.73 0.98
C LEU A 535 -17.18 31.62 0.94
N GLU A 536 -17.76 31.23 -0.20
CA GLU A 536 -19.18 30.96 -0.35
C GLU A 536 -19.59 29.73 0.48
N GLU A 537 -18.81 28.68 0.47
CA GLU A 537 -19.02 27.48 1.29
C GLU A 537 -18.93 27.79 2.78
N VAL A 538 -17.88 28.50 3.21
CA VAL A 538 -17.74 28.91 4.61
C VAL A 538 -18.88 29.81 5.04
N GLY A 539 -19.36 30.70 4.16
CA GLY A 539 -20.49 31.57 4.43
C GLY A 539 -21.84 30.84 4.53
N MET A 540 -21.99 29.70 3.83
CA MET A 540 -23.23 28.91 3.91
C MET A 540 -23.32 28.04 5.18
N TRP A 541 -22.20 27.62 5.73
CA TRP A 541 -22.17 26.58 6.77
C TRP A 541 -21.53 27.03 8.09
N GLY A 542 -20.69 28.06 8.06
CA GLY A 542 -20.06 28.64 9.24
C GLY A 542 -20.95 29.71 9.90
N ASN A 543 -20.78 29.90 11.21
CA ASN A 543 -21.36 31.08 11.88
C ASN A 543 -20.58 32.36 11.51
N GLU A 544 -21.10 33.54 11.86
CA GLU A 544 -20.44 34.82 11.55
C GLU A 544 -19.01 34.93 12.08
N CYS A 545 -18.72 34.33 13.23
CA CYS A 545 -17.39 34.32 13.83
C CYS A 545 -16.43 33.49 12.97
N THR A 546 -16.82 32.27 12.57
CA THR A 546 -16.07 31.40 11.68
C THR A 546 -15.73 32.07 10.35
N VAL A 547 -16.72 32.74 9.73
CA VAL A 547 -16.53 33.47 8.46
C VAL A 547 -15.54 34.62 8.62
N LYS A 548 -15.63 35.34 9.74
CA LYS A 548 -14.73 36.46 10.04
C LYS A 548 -13.33 36.01 10.29
N GLU A 549 -13.11 34.95 11.09
CA GLU A 549 -11.81 34.36 11.36
C GLU A 549 -11.20 33.80 10.09
N TYR A 550 -11.98 33.08 9.29
CA TYR A 550 -11.52 32.49 8.02
C TYR A 550 -11.06 33.59 7.05
N LYS A 551 -11.80 34.69 6.92
CA LYS A 551 -11.41 35.84 6.10
C LYS A 551 -10.18 36.58 6.62
N ALA A 552 -10.01 36.64 7.93
CA ALA A 552 -8.84 37.27 8.56
C ALA A 552 -7.56 36.45 8.43
N SER A 553 -7.69 35.15 8.07
CA SER A 553 -6.59 34.18 8.00
C SER A 553 -5.96 34.08 6.60
N ASP A 554 -6.01 35.13 5.79
CA ASP A 554 -5.50 35.19 4.40
C ASP A 554 -4.04 34.71 4.24
N GLU A 555 -3.28 34.62 5.34
CA GLU A 555 -1.91 34.16 5.41
C GLU A 555 -1.72 32.86 6.22
N GLY A 556 -2.76 32.00 6.30
CA GLY A 556 -2.71 30.77 7.07
C GLY A 556 -1.36 30.02 6.98
N GLY A 557 -0.82 29.59 8.12
CA GLY A 557 0.50 28.96 8.21
C GLY A 557 0.62 27.60 7.50
N LEU A 558 -0.48 26.86 7.45
CA LEU A 558 -0.64 25.56 6.79
C LEU A 558 -1.99 25.51 6.08
N LEU A 559 -1.98 25.38 4.77
CA LEU A 559 -3.19 25.18 3.96
C LEU A 559 -3.44 23.68 3.81
N LEU A 560 -4.64 23.23 4.16
CA LEU A 560 -5.06 21.83 4.12
C LEU A 560 -6.08 21.65 3.00
N TYR A 561 -5.70 20.95 1.94
CA TYR A 561 -6.57 20.67 0.81
C TYR A 561 -7.34 19.37 1.08
N SER A 562 -8.43 19.51 1.83
CA SER A 562 -9.29 18.38 2.18
C SER A 562 -10.51 18.29 1.24
N SER A 563 -10.87 17.08 0.89
CA SER A 563 -12.10 16.65 0.22
C SER A 563 -12.46 17.28 -1.14
N ASP A 564 -13.10 18.44 -1.17
CA ASP A 564 -13.72 18.97 -2.40
C ASP A 564 -12.87 20.06 -3.09
N THR A 565 -12.13 20.84 -2.30
CA THR A 565 -11.32 21.95 -2.79
C THR A 565 -9.84 21.61 -2.76
N THR A 566 -9.31 21.21 -3.91
CA THR A 566 -7.89 20.91 -4.11
C THR A 566 -7.31 21.80 -5.21
N PRO A 567 -5.97 21.93 -5.32
CA PRO A 567 -5.36 22.65 -6.43
C PRO A 567 -5.77 22.12 -7.82
N PHE A 568 -6.26 20.87 -7.89
CA PHE A 568 -6.66 20.22 -9.14
C PHE A 568 -8.17 20.34 -9.41
N SER A 569 -9.01 20.28 -8.38
CA SER A 569 -10.46 20.47 -8.53
C SER A 569 -10.83 21.95 -8.77
N GLU A 570 -10.18 22.88 -8.04
CA GLU A 570 -10.43 24.31 -8.08
C GLU A 570 -9.13 25.13 -8.20
N PRO A 571 -8.37 25.02 -9.30
CA PRO A 571 -7.08 25.69 -9.45
C PRO A 571 -7.16 27.22 -9.41
N GLU A 572 -8.36 27.81 -9.65
CA GLU A 572 -8.60 29.25 -9.61
C GLU A 572 -8.90 29.77 -8.19
N ASN A 573 -9.11 28.87 -7.23
CA ASN A 573 -9.31 29.24 -5.83
C ASN A 573 -8.11 30.03 -5.30
N ALA A 574 -8.37 31.08 -4.54
CA ALA A 574 -7.34 31.98 -4.05
C ALA A 574 -6.23 31.24 -3.26
N TYR A 575 -6.62 30.25 -2.45
CA TYR A 575 -5.70 29.45 -1.62
C TYR A 575 -4.93 28.38 -2.42
N CYS A 576 -5.39 28.03 -3.63
CA CYS A 576 -4.68 27.14 -4.53
C CYS A 576 -3.62 27.85 -5.39
N ARG A 577 -3.62 29.19 -5.42
CA ARG A 577 -2.69 30.01 -6.23
C ARG A 577 -1.23 29.82 -5.80
N ASP A 578 -0.96 29.73 -4.50
CA ASP A 578 0.40 29.56 -4.00
C ASP A 578 0.98 28.19 -4.38
N TYR A 579 0.17 27.14 -4.35
CA TYR A 579 0.53 25.83 -4.87
C TYR A 579 0.96 25.91 -6.34
N TRP A 580 0.16 26.55 -7.21
CA TRP A 580 0.47 26.66 -8.63
C TRP A 580 1.62 27.62 -8.93
N ARG A 581 1.82 28.66 -8.11
CA ARG A 581 2.99 29.55 -8.21
C ARG A 581 4.29 28.80 -7.91
N LEU A 582 4.27 27.92 -6.92
CA LEU A 582 5.39 27.07 -6.59
C LEU A 582 5.64 26.02 -7.67
N ALA A 583 4.60 25.32 -8.09
CA ALA A 583 4.66 24.30 -9.13
C ALA A 583 5.31 24.80 -10.44
N ARG A 584 5.01 26.04 -10.86
CA ARG A 584 5.62 26.69 -12.05
C ARG A 584 7.13 26.84 -11.98
N ARG A 585 7.73 26.72 -10.81
CA ARG A 585 9.18 26.82 -10.59
C ARG A 585 9.87 25.47 -10.47
N MET A 586 9.11 24.40 -10.60
CA MET A 586 9.58 23.02 -10.52
C MET A 586 9.61 22.38 -11.91
N ASP A 587 10.54 21.48 -12.15
CA ASP A 587 10.69 20.76 -13.41
C ASP A 587 9.48 19.86 -13.74
N ALA A 588 8.70 19.53 -12.71
CA ALA A 588 7.47 18.76 -12.79
C ALA A 588 6.25 19.52 -13.35
N TYR A 589 6.34 20.82 -13.65
CA TYR A 589 5.17 21.66 -13.97
C TYR A 589 4.35 21.15 -15.15
N GLU A 590 4.99 20.73 -16.25
CA GLU A 590 4.28 20.23 -17.42
C GLU A 590 3.50 18.94 -17.12
N SER A 591 4.11 18.03 -16.36
CA SER A 591 3.44 16.78 -15.91
C SER A 591 2.26 17.07 -14.99
N LEU A 592 2.35 18.12 -14.16
CA LEU A 592 1.21 18.59 -13.34
C LEU A 592 0.06 19.13 -14.19
N LEU A 593 0.36 19.81 -15.30
CA LEU A 593 -0.67 20.28 -16.24
C LEU A 593 -1.37 19.11 -16.95
N VAL A 594 -0.64 18.04 -17.29
CA VAL A 594 -1.22 16.80 -17.83
C VAL A 594 -2.16 16.20 -16.78
N THR A 595 -1.70 16.02 -15.56
CA THR A 595 -2.54 15.53 -14.45
C THR A 595 -3.78 16.40 -14.25
N LEU A 596 -3.65 17.73 -14.31
CA LEU A 596 -4.78 18.64 -14.22
C LEU A 596 -5.81 18.44 -15.35
N SER A 597 -5.34 18.15 -16.57
CA SER A 597 -6.21 17.90 -17.73
C SER A 597 -7.02 16.60 -17.57
N GLU A 598 -6.46 15.60 -16.92
CA GLU A 598 -7.14 14.34 -16.60
C GLU A 598 -8.22 14.54 -15.52
N TYR A 599 -7.96 15.40 -14.53
CA TYR A 599 -8.93 15.78 -13.50
C TYR A 599 -10.14 16.55 -14.02
N ARG A 600 -9.96 17.24 -15.13
CA ARG A 600 -11.01 17.99 -15.81
C ARG A 600 -11.23 17.44 -17.21
N PRO A 601 -11.77 16.22 -17.39
CA PRO A 601 -12.24 15.82 -18.68
C PRO A 601 -13.26 16.88 -19.10
N LEU A 602 -13.03 17.51 -20.25
CA LEU A 602 -13.95 18.49 -20.84
C LEU A 602 -15.34 17.86 -20.84
N GLY A 603 -16.17 18.22 -19.88
CA GLY A 603 -17.55 17.77 -19.84
C GLY A 603 -18.23 18.13 -21.16
N LEU A 604 -19.23 17.37 -21.58
CA LEU A 604 -19.95 17.59 -22.86
C LEU A 604 -20.28 19.07 -23.08
N LYS A 605 -20.55 19.78 -21.99
CA LYS A 605 -20.81 21.21 -21.97
C LYS A 605 -19.59 22.07 -22.32
N GLN A 606 -18.41 21.72 -21.84
CA GLN A 606 -17.15 22.40 -22.12
C GLN A 606 -16.60 22.03 -23.51
N THR A 607 -16.86 20.80 -23.96
CA THR A 607 -16.52 20.34 -25.32
C THR A 607 -17.36 21.06 -26.37
N LEU A 608 -18.65 21.23 -26.12
CA LEU A 608 -19.58 21.92 -27.04
C LEU A 608 -19.45 23.45 -26.97
N PHE A 609 -19.09 23.98 -25.81
CA PHE A 609 -19.01 25.42 -25.50
C PHE A 609 -17.68 25.75 -24.80
N PRO A 610 -16.51 25.64 -25.46
CA PRO A 610 -15.23 25.93 -24.85
C PRO A 610 -15.17 27.35 -24.29
N VAL A 611 -14.64 27.49 -23.07
CA VAL A 611 -14.50 28.80 -22.39
C VAL A 611 -13.71 29.77 -23.28
N GLY A 612 -14.17 31.02 -23.37
CA GLY A 612 -13.57 32.05 -24.22
C GLY A 612 -14.12 32.12 -25.65
N THR A 613 -14.88 31.12 -26.12
CA THR A 613 -15.46 31.11 -27.46
C THR A 613 -16.77 31.90 -27.56
N LYS A 614 -17.15 32.26 -28.80
CA LYS A 614 -18.47 32.87 -29.05
C LYS A 614 -19.63 31.96 -28.59
N ARG A 615 -19.48 30.62 -28.76
CA ARG A 615 -20.46 29.62 -28.31
C ARG A 615 -20.65 29.63 -26.78
N HIS A 616 -19.56 29.71 -26.04
CA HIS A 616 -19.61 29.83 -24.58
C HIS A 616 -20.34 31.10 -24.13
N ARG A 617 -20.06 32.27 -24.75
CA ARG A 617 -20.71 33.53 -24.45
C ARG A 617 -22.23 33.50 -24.72
N VAL A 618 -22.66 32.85 -25.80
CA VAL A 618 -24.07 32.66 -26.13
C VAL A 618 -24.76 31.76 -25.12
N MET A 619 -24.15 30.63 -24.78
CA MET A 619 -24.68 29.71 -23.75
C MET A 619 -24.82 30.41 -22.39
N PHE A 620 -23.81 31.18 -21.97
CA PHE A 620 -23.83 31.91 -20.70
C PHE A 620 -24.96 32.94 -20.65
N LYS A 621 -25.19 33.65 -21.77
CA LYS A 621 -26.32 34.56 -21.90
C LYS A 621 -27.66 33.84 -21.80
N MET A 622 -27.82 32.69 -22.44
CA MET A 622 -29.05 31.89 -22.37
C MET A 622 -29.31 31.36 -20.95
N VAL A 623 -28.28 30.82 -20.28
CA VAL A 623 -28.40 30.35 -18.87
C VAL A 623 -28.72 31.51 -17.92
N SER A 624 -28.12 32.68 -18.13
CA SER A 624 -28.38 33.89 -17.37
C SER A 624 -29.82 34.40 -17.58
N LEU A 625 -30.35 34.32 -18.81
CA LEU A 625 -31.75 34.65 -19.09
C LEU A 625 -32.71 33.66 -18.38
N ILE A 626 -32.45 32.35 -18.48
CA ILE A 626 -33.30 31.34 -17.82
C ILE A 626 -33.31 31.50 -16.30
N ARG A 627 -32.17 31.90 -15.68
CA ARG A 627 -32.10 32.19 -14.23
C ARG A 627 -32.84 33.45 -13.82
N ARG A 628 -33.11 34.40 -14.74
CA ARG A 628 -33.92 35.58 -14.46
C ARG A 628 -35.44 35.33 -14.51
N PHE A 629 -35.85 34.21 -15.08
CA PHE A 629 -37.24 33.78 -15.18
C PHE A 629 -37.60 32.63 -14.20
N ARG A 630 -36.66 32.23 -13.36
CA ARG A 630 -36.87 31.38 -12.18
C ARG A 630 -36.71 32.21 -10.91
#